data_ed0b7e783535eae7ec2f003c12770600
#
_entry.id   ed0b7e783535eae7ec2f003c12770600
#
_cell.length_a   1.000
_cell.length_b   1.000
_cell.length_c   1.000
_cell.angle_alpha   90.00
_cell.angle_beta   90.00
_cell.angle_gamma   90.00
#
_symmetry.space_group_name_H-M   'P 1'
#
loop_
_entity.id
_entity.type
_entity.pdbx_description
1 polymer ?
#
loop_
_entity_poly.entity_id
_entity_poly.type
_entity_poly.pdbx_seq_one_letter_code
_entity_poly.pdbx_strand_id
1 'polypeptide(L)'
;MKNNKSFFLALTLMLFIAGTSQSFAQLQVPAASPSAYVAQNVGFTKISIDYSSPAVKGRKIFGEIEKYGTTWRAGANAQTVIEFSTAVNIGGKNLRAGRYSIFITPQASGEWTVHLNGKAASVFEYMKDNKMDEEAIAKDDAVSFKVAPVMGENTERLTFTISAENNKVAKVTMAWEKVKISFMVDTQVDQKMEGFKTAF
;
A
#
# COMPACT_ATOMS: atom_id res chain seq x y z
N MET A 1 -59.35 -26.96 -33.40
CA MET A 1 -57.89 -27.21 -33.34
C MET A 1 -57.06 -26.17 -34.11
N LYS A 2 -57.35 -24.85 -33.95
CA LYS A 2 -56.68 -23.82 -34.78
C LYS A 2 -55.75 -22.89 -34.06
N ASN A 3 -55.62 -22.95 -32.70
CA ASN A 3 -54.85 -21.94 -31.93
C ASN A 3 -53.52 -22.36 -31.41
N ASN A 4 -53.12 -23.65 -31.50
CA ASN A 4 -51.89 -24.10 -30.90
C ASN A 4 -50.63 -23.70 -31.69
N LYS A 5 -50.72 -23.60 -33.02
CA LYS A 5 -49.56 -23.19 -33.85
C LYS A 5 -49.17 -21.74 -33.63
N SER A 6 -50.14 -20.83 -33.46
CA SER A 6 -49.87 -19.42 -33.18
C SER A 6 -49.31 -19.22 -31.78
N PHE A 7 -49.73 -19.99 -30.80
CA PHE A 7 -49.20 -19.95 -29.45
C PHE A 7 -47.73 -20.41 -29.39
N PHE A 8 -47.42 -21.54 -30.09
CA PHE A 8 -46.01 -22.00 -30.19
C PHE A 8 -45.12 -21.00 -30.93
N LEU A 9 -45.60 -20.36 -31.98
CA LEU A 9 -44.85 -19.38 -32.72
C LEU A 9 -44.56 -18.11 -31.86
N ALA A 10 -45.54 -17.67 -31.08
CA ALA A 10 -45.37 -16.54 -30.15
C ALA A 10 -44.41 -16.89 -29.01
N LEU A 11 -44.46 -18.11 -28.48
CA LEU A 11 -43.54 -18.56 -27.42
C LEU A 11 -42.09 -18.68 -27.92
N THR A 12 -41.90 -19.18 -29.17
CA THR A 12 -40.57 -19.26 -29.78
C THR A 12 -39.99 -17.89 -30.06
N LEU A 13 -40.80 -16.92 -30.50
CA LEU A 13 -40.39 -15.54 -30.74
C LEU A 13 -40.02 -14.85 -29.42
N MET A 14 -40.73 -15.10 -28.32
CA MET A 14 -40.42 -14.57 -26.99
C MET A 14 -39.13 -15.13 -26.42
N LEU A 15 -38.83 -16.42 -26.65
CA LEU A 15 -37.55 -17.01 -26.26
C LEU A 15 -36.35 -16.41 -27.04
N PHE A 16 -36.54 -16.03 -28.30
CA PHE A 16 -35.50 -15.43 -29.12
C PHE A 16 -35.17 -14.02 -28.70
N ILE A 17 -36.14 -13.23 -28.19
CA ILE A 17 -35.93 -11.86 -27.70
C ILE A 17 -35.26 -11.86 -26.33
N ALA A 18 -35.47 -12.88 -25.49
CA ALA A 18 -34.82 -13.00 -24.18
C ALA A 18 -33.30 -13.34 -24.26
N GLY A 19 -32.81 -13.78 -25.43
CA GLY A 19 -31.42 -14.22 -25.64
C GLY A 19 -30.43 -13.13 -26.02
N THR A 20 -30.89 -11.88 -26.27
CA THR A 20 -29.98 -10.75 -26.62
C THR A 20 -29.58 -9.94 -25.40
N SER A 21 -28.99 -10.58 -24.40
CA SER A 21 -28.23 -9.86 -23.38
C SER A 21 -26.99 -9.27 -24.06
N GLN A 22 -27.04 -8.00 -24.42
CA GLN A 22 -25.85 -7.27 -24.87
C GLN A 22 -24.90 -7.20 -23.68
N SER A 23 -23.90 -8.08 -23.64
CA SER A 23 -22.76 -7.95 -22.76
C SER A 23 -21.97 -6.72 -23.23
N PHE A 24 -22.21 -5.59 -22.59
CA PHE A 24 -21.30 -4.46 -22.75
C PHE A 24 -20.00 -4.85 -22.07
N ALA A 25 -19.02 -5.30 -22.86
CA ALA A 25 -17.66 -5.37 -22.41
C ALA A 25 -17.24 -3.94 -22.02
N GLN A 26 -17.28 -3.64 -20.73
CA GLN A 26 -16.81 -2.36 -20.21
C GLN A 26 -15.32 -2.27 -20.55
N LEU A 27 -14.97 -1.37 -21.47
CA LEU A 27 -13.59 -1.09 -21.81
C LEU A 27 -12.90 -0.56 -20.55
N GLN A 28 -12.10 -1.37 -19.89
CA GLN A 28 -11.34 -0.93 -18.73
C GLN A 28 -10.19 -0.04 -19.21
N VAL A 29 -10.32 1.24 -18.95
CA VAL A 29 -9.20 2.18 -19.16
C VAL A 29 -8.12 1.86 -18.12
N PRO A 30 -6.84 1.73 -18.54
CA PRO A 30 -5.75 1.51 -17.61
C PRO A 30 -5.71 2.56 -16.51
N ALA A 31 -5.55 2.13 -15.25
CA ALA A 31 -5.52 3.03 -14.10
C ALA A 31 -4.36 4.03 -14.22
N ALA A 32 -4.62 5.31 -13.97
CA ALA A 32 -3.61 6.37 -13.99
C ALA A 32 -2.50 6.13 -12.95
N SER A 33 -2.84 5.46 -11.85
CA SER A 33 -1.93 5.00 -10.81
C SER A 33 -2.06 3.48 -10.69
N PRO A 34 -1.32 2.70 -11.51
CA PRO A 34 -1.42 1.25 -11.50
C PRO A 34 -1.01 0.67 -10.15
N SER A 35 -1.59 -0.47 -9.81
CA SER A 35 -1.14 -1.27 -8.66
C SER A 35 0.27 -1.79 -8.91
N ALA A 36 1.06 -1.84 -7.86
CA ALA A 36 2.41 -2.36 -7.85
C ALA A 36 2.65 -3.21 -6.61
N TYR A 37 3.55 -4.16 -6.73
CA TYR A 37 3.92 -5.06 -5.65
C TYR A 37 5.43 -5.25 -5.66
N VAL A 38 6.06 -5.18 -4.49
CA VAL A 38 7.46 -5.52 -4.30
C VAL A 38 7.59 -6.46 -3.12
N ALA A 39 8.47 -7.46 -3.22
CA ALA A 39 8.74 -8.37 -2.13
C ALA A 39 10.20 -8.80 -2.12
N GLN A 40 10.75 -9.00 -0.92
CA GLN A 40 12.12 -9.48 -0.70
C GLN A 40 12.14 -10.41 0.52
N ASN A 41 12.85 -11.52 0.40
CA ASN A 41 13.21 -12.36 1.55
C ASN A 41 14.50 -11.83 2.18
N VAL A 42 14.48 -11.61 3.49
CA VAL A 42 15.65 -11.19 4.27
C VAL A 42 15.68 -12.03 5.54
N GLY A 43 16.72 -12.83 5.71
CA GLY A 43 16.75 -13.87 6.74
C GLY A 43 15.56 -14.83 6.61
N PHE A 44 14.81 -14.99 7.68
CA PHE A 44 13.62 -15.84 7.73
C PHE A 44 12.32 -15.08 7.43
N THR A 45 12.41 -13.80 7.05
CA THR A 45 11.26 -12.92 6.88
C THR A 45 11.06 -12.58 5.41
N LYS A 46 9.87 -12.85 4.88
CA LYS A 46 9.40 -12.21 3.66
C LYS A 46 8.82 -10.86 4.02
N ILE A 47 9.30 -9.80 3.37
CA ILE A 47 8.76 -8.45 3.45
C ILE A 47 8.14 -8.14 2.11
N SER A 48 6.90 -7.66 2.09
CA SER A 48 6.24 -7.25 0.86
C SER A 48 5.47 -5.94 1.04
N ILE A 49 5.32 -5.18 -0.06
CA ILE A 49 4.56 -3.94 -0.09
C ILE A 49 3.63 -3.95 -1.30
N ASP A 50 2.33 -3.80 -1.03
CA ASP A 50 1.28 -3.54 -2.01
C ASP A 50 0.99 -2.05 -2.04
N TYR A 51 1.01 -1.42 -3.21
CA TYR A 51 0.77 0.02 -3.34
C TYR A 51 0.23 0.38 -4.72
N SER A 52 -0.26 1.61 -4.87
CA SER A 52 -0.51 2.19 -6.19
C SER A 52 0.57 3.20 -6.52
N SER A 53 1.03 3.19 -7.77
CA SER A 53 2.18 3.95 -8.26
C SER A 53 1.75 5.18 -9.08
N PRO A 54 1.42 6.34 -8.45
CA PRO A 54 1.09 7.57 -9.15
C PRO A 54 2.31 8.16 -9.84
N ALA A 55 2.09 8.82 -10.99
CA ALA A 55 3.12 9.53 -11.74
C ALA A 55 3.18 11.01 -11.34
N VAL A 56 4.36 11.62 -11.44
CA VAL A 56 4.57 13.06 -11.23
C VAL A 56 3.84 13.88 -12.31
N LYS A 57 4.00 13.53 -13.58
CA LYS A 57 3.39 14.24 -14.73
C LYS A 57 3.63 15.74 -14.68
N GLY A 58 4.86 16.17 -14.42
CA GLY A 58 5.24 17.58 -14.36
C GLY A 58 4.67 18.39 -13.19
N ARG A 59 3.98 17.73 -12.23
CA ARG A 59 3.42 18.39 -11.04
C ARG A 59 4.48 18.46 -9.95
N LYS A 60 4.33 19.40 -9.06
CA LYS A 60 5.05 19.40 -7.78
C LYS A 60 4.25 18.54 -6.80
N ILE A 61 4.89 17.54 -6.24
CA ILE A 61 4.22 16.58 -5.38
C ILE A 61 4.18 17.09 -3.95
N PHE A 62 5.35 17.17 -3.33
CA PHE A 62 5.42 17.50 -1.89
C PHE A 62 5.29 19.01 -1.66
N GLY A 63 4.33 19.36 -0.82
CA GLY A 63 3.93 20.74 -0.53
C GLY A 63 2.73 21.23 -1.37
N GLU A 64 2.44 20.57 -2.53
CA GLU A 64 1.29 20.93 -3.38
C GLU A 64 0.24 19.83 -3.43
N ILE A 65 0.57 18.65 -3.93
CA ILE A 65 -0.36 17.50 -3.98
C ILE A 65 -0.46 16.87 -2.58
N GLU A 66 0.69 16.47 -2.03
CA GLU A 66 0.80 15.95 -0.67
C GLU A 66 1.28 17.10 0.23
N LYS A 67 0.34 17.64 1.01
CA LYS A 67 0.57 18.84 1.83
C LYS A 67 1.56 18.54 2.96
N TYR A 68 2.48 19.45 3.21
CA TYR A 68 3.33 19.37 4.40
C TYR A 68 2.50 19.45 5.69
N GLY A 69 2.87 18.66 6.68
CA GLY A 69 2.18 18.55 7.96
C GLY A 69 0.87 17.75 7.92
N THR A 70 0.51 17.16 6.78
CA THR A 70 -0.70 16.35 6.64
C THR A 70 -0.33 14.91 6.33
N THR A 71 -0.88 13.97 7.08
CA THR A 71 -0.65 12.54 6.88
C THR A 71 -1.30 12.05 5.59
N TRP A 72 -0.56 11.29 4.83
CA TRP A 72 -0.90 10.75 3.53
C TRP A 72 -0.68 9.22 3.48
N ARG A 73 -1.50 8.49 2.70
CA ARG A 73 -1.49 7.01 2.58
C ARG A 73 -0.29 6.40 1.84
N ALA A 74 0.77 7.16 1.61
CA ALA A 74 2.00 6.72 0.95
C ALA A 74 1.78 6.08 -0.44
N GLY A 75 0.78 6.57 -1.18
CA GLY A 75 0.38 6.04 -2.48
C GLY A 75 -0.85 6.73 -3.03
N ALA A 76 -1.58 6.03 -3.90
CA ALA A 76 -2.84 6.49 -4.51
C ALA A 76 -3.88 5.35 -4.46
N ASN A 77 -5.14 5.66 -4.75
CA ASN A 77 -6.26 4.70 -4.77
C ASN A 77 -6.38 3.93 -3.44
N ALA A 78 -6.10 2.61 -3.46
CA ALA A 78 -6.10 1.78 -2.26
C ALA A 78 -4.96 2.14 -1.29
N GLN A 79 -5.11 1.70 -0.04
CA GLN A 79 -4.11 1.88 1.00
C GLN A 79 -2.80 1.16 0.64
N THR A 80 -1.66 1.80 0.89
CA THR A 80 -0.35 1.15 0.82
C THR A 80 -0.16 0.29 2.07
N VAL A 81 0.18 -0.97 1.86
CA VAL A 81 0.30 -1.96 2.95
C VAL A 81 1.65 -2.65 2.88
N ILE A 82 2.37 -2.67 3.99
CA ILE A 82 3.54 -3.52 4.20
C ILE A 82 3.16 -4.76 4.99
N GLU A 83 3.71 -5.91 4.62
CA GLU A 83 3.48 -7.17 5.30
C GLU A 83 4.82 -7.82 5.70
N PHE A 84 4.87 -8.33 6.91
CA PHE A 84 5.99 -9.10 7.46
C PHE A 84 5.53 -10.53 7.75
N SER A 85 6.18 -11.53 7.18
CA SER A 85 5.83 -12.94 7.40
C SER A 85 6.24 -13.46 8.79
N THR A 86 7.13 -12.76 9.48
CA THR A 86 7.56 -13.06 10.87
C THR A 86 7.72 -11.77 11.64
N ALA A 87 7.89 -11.84 12.95
CA ALA A 87 8.16 -10.65 13.78
C ALA A 87 9.44 -9.93 13.32
N VAL A 88 9.44 -8.60 13.41
CA VAL A 88 10.55 -7.71 13.04
C VAL A 88 10.76 -6.64 14.10
N ASN A 89 11.91 -5.96 14.06
CA ASN A 89 12.14 -4.76 14.86
C ASN A 89 12.35 -3.56 13.94
N ILE A 90 11.63 -2.46 14.22
CA ILE A 90 11.74 -1.20 13.48
C ILE A 90 11.82 -0.06 14.50
N GLY A 91 12.89 0.74 14.42
CA GLY A 91 13.09 1.86 15.32
C GLY A 91 13.20 1.46 16.80
N GLY A 92 13.67 0.24 17.09
CA GLY A 92 13.78 -0.30 18.45
C GLY A 92 12.49 -0.94 18.97
N LYS A 93 11.39 -0.93 18.19
CA LYS A 93 10.09 -1.50 18.58
C LYS A 93 9.83 -2.82 17.85
N ASN A 94 9.45 -3.85 18.60
CA ASN A 94 9.08 -5.15 18.04
C ASN A 94 7.66 -5.11 17.48
N LEU A 95 7.51 -5.52 16.22
CA LEU A 95 6.24 -5.72 15.54
C LEU A 95 6.01 -7.20 15.33
N ARG A 96 4.77 -7.64 15.47
CA ARG A 96 4.37 -9.02 15.14
C ARG A 96 4.36 -9.22 13.62
N ALA A 97 4.41 -10.46 13.19
CA ALA A 97 4.04 -10.82 11.82
C ALA A 97 2.64 -10.28 11.50
N GLY A 98 2.46 -9.76 10.31
CA GLY A 98 1.16 -9.20 9.90
C GLY A 98 1.27 -8.06 8.91
N ARG A 99 0.14 -7.43 8.67
CA ARG A 99 -0.07 -6.35 7.70
C ARG A 99 -0.23 -5.02 8.43
N TYR A 100 0.42 -3.99 7.89
CA TYR A 100 0.40 -2.64 8.44
C TYR A 100 0.18 -1.64 7.31
N SER A 101 -0.72 -0.69 7.48
CA SER A 101 -0.82 0.42 6.55
C SER A 101 0.35 1.36 6.72
N ILE A 102 0.94 1.80 5.63
CA ILE A 102 1.98 2.83 5.63
C ILE A 102 1.31 4.19 5.48
N PHE A 103 1.48 5.06 6.46
CA PHE A 103 1.18 6.49 6.33
C PHE A 103 2.47 7.29 6.44
N ILE A 104 2.50 8.45 5.80
CA ILE A 104 3.65 9.36 5.86
C ILE A 104 3.14 10.78 6.07
N THR A 105 3.75 11.47 7.03
CA THR A 105 3.52 12.91 7.25
C THR A 105 4.75 13.68 6.78
N PRO A 106 4.73 14.23 5.56
CA PRO A 106 5.84 15.01 5.02
C PRO A 106 5.95 16.35 5.76
N GLN A 107 7.17 16.86 5.91
CA GLN A 107 7.46 18.16 6.50
C GLN A 107 8.19 19.05 5.50
N ALA A 108 7.94 20.38 5.58
CA ALA A 108 8.63 21.36 4.73
C ALA A 108 10.13 21.45 5.04
N SER A 109 10.51 21.14 6.27
CA SER A 109 11.88 21.07 6.73
C SER A 109 12.04 20.00 7.80
N GLY A 110 13.25 19.42 7.90
CA GLY A 110 13.56 18.39 8.89
C GLY A 110 13.03 17.02 8.50
N GLU A 111 12.83 16.19 9.50
CA GLU A 111 12.46 14.78 9.31
C GLU A 111 10.96 14.61 9.09
N TRP A 112 10.61 13.65 8.26
CA TRP A 112 9.25 13.18 8.03
C TRP A 112 8.88 12.09 9.01
N THR A 113 7.59 11.93 9.28
CA THR A 113 7.12 10.81 10.11
C THR A 113 6.59 9.69 9.21
N VAL A 114 7.07 8.49 9.46
CA VAL A 114 6.50 7.25 8.89
C VAL A 114 5.69 6.57 10.00
N HIS A 115 4.47 6.18 9.68
CA HIS A 115 3.55 5.47 10.54
C HIS A 115 3.32 4.08 9.96
N LEU A 116 3.43 3.03 10.78
CA LEU A 116 2.95 1.70 10.47
C LEU A 116 1.70 1.44 11.32
N ASN A 117 0.54 1.63 10.70
CA ASN A 117 -0.75 1.53 11.38
C ASN A 117 -1.12 0.06 11.60
N GLY A 118 -1.32 -0.31 12.85
CA GLY A 118 -1.54 -1.69 13.27
C GLY A 118 -2.93 -2.24 12.93
N LYS A 119 -3.91 -1.40 12.61
CA LYS A 119 -5.24 -1.83 12.14
C LYS A 119 -5.26 -2.14 10.65
N ALA A 120 -4.20 -1.83 9.91
CA ALA A 120 -4.19 -1.85 8.46
C ALA A 120 -5.37 -1.09 7.83
N ALA A 121 -5.83 -0.04 8.51
CA ALA A 121 -6.98 0.76 8.14
C ALA A 121 -6.68 1.68 6.96
N SER A 122 -7.72 2.10 6.26
CA SER A 122 -7.62 3.17 5.26
C SER A 122 -7.36 4.51 5.93
N VAL A 123 -6.51 5.35 5.32
CA VAL A 123 -6.27 6.72 5.81
C VAL A 123 -7.58 7.52 5.92
N PHE A 124 -8.57 7.22 5.09
CA PHE A 124 -9.86 7.91 5.11
C PHE A 124 -10.71 7.62 6.36
N GLU A 125 -10.42 6.55 7.08
CA GLU A 125 -11.08 6.24 8.36
C GLU A 125 -10.67 7.23 9.48
N TYR A 126 -9.55 7.93 9.27
CA TYR A 126 -9.03 8.97 10.16
C TYR A 126 -9.38 10.40 9.70
N MET A 127 -10.25 10.54 8.69
CA MET A 127 -10.72 11.87 8.27
C MET A 127 -11.93 12.30 9.08
N LYS A 128 -11.83 13.49 9.68
CA LYS A 128 -12.91 14.19 10.38
C LYS A 128 -12.99 15.61 9.87
N ASP A 129 -14.17 16.05 9.45
CA ASP A 129 -14.42 17.41 8.92
C ASP A 129 -13.41 17.80 7.80
N ASN A 130 -13.12 16.87 6.89
CA ASN A 130 -12.14 17.01 5.80
C ASN A 130 -10.70 17.26 6.26
N LYS A 131 -10.36 16.94 7.51
CA LYS A 131 -9.03 17.01 8.08
C LYS A 131 -8.61 15.65 8.61
N MET A 132 -7.30 15.44 8.63
CA MET A 132 -6.74 14.22 9.24
C MET A 132 -6.79 14.34 10.77
N ASP A 133 -7.28 13.30 11.42
CA ASP A 133 -7.21 13.13 12.87
C ASP A 133 -5.89 12.44 13.23
N GLU A 134 -4.85 13.24 13.40
CA GLU A 134 -3.49 12.77 13.67
C GLU A 134 -3.40 12.05 15.03
N GLU A 135 -4.24 12.40 16.00
CA GLU A 135 -4.29 11.72 17.32
C GLU A 135 -4.87 10.31 17.16
N ALA A 136 -5.91 10.15 16.37
CA ALA A 136 -6.49 8.84 16.09
C ALA A 136 -5.52 7.94 15.33
N ILE A 137 -4.74 8.48 14.36
CA ILE A 137 -3.67 7.75 13.68
C ILE A 137 -2.62 7.29 14.69
N ALA A 138 -2.10 8.19 15.50
CA ALA A 138 -1.06 7.90 16.49
C ALA A 138 -1.50 6.83 17.51
N LYS A 139 -2.77 6.79 17.85
CA LYS A 139 -3.35 5.78 18.76
C LYS A 139 -3.33 4.37 18.17
N ASP A 140 -3.52 4.26 16.86
CA ASP A 140 -3.60 2.99 16.14
C ASP A 140 -2.26 2.58 15.51
N ASP A 141 -1.23 3.41 15.63
CA ASP A 141 0.12 3.10 15.16
C ASP A 141 0.72 1.93 15.97
N ALA A 142 1.13 0.89 15.28
CA ALA A 142 1.99 -0.14 15.86
C ALA A 142 3.37 0.44 16.16
N VAL A 143 3.87 1.28 15.26
CA VAL A 143 5.07 2.11 15.44
C VAL A 143 5.01 3.34 14.55
N SER A 144 5.52 4.46 15.04
CA SER A 144 5.87 5.63 14.22
C SER A 144 7.31 6.06 14.51
N PHE A 145 7.99 6.57 13.50
CA PHE A 145 9.38 6.96 13.59
C PHE A 145 9.71 8.07 12.59
N LYS A 146 10.80 8.78 12.86
CA LYS A 146 11.29 9.87 12.02
C LYS A 146 12.28 9.35 10.98
N VAL A 147 12.22 9.93 9.78
CA VAL A 147 13.15 9.65 8.68
C VAL A 147 13.55 10.96 8.01
N ALA A 148 14.83 11.12 7.73
CA ALA A 148 15.32 12.27 6.99
C ALA A 148 15.03 12.07 5.48
N PRO A 149 14.32 13.00 4.81
CA PRO A 149 14.19 12.96 3.37
C PRO A 149 15.52 13.31 2.70
N VAL A 150 15.85 12.58 1.64
CA VAL A 150 17.04 12.81 0.82
C VAL A 150 16.59 13.24 -0.56
N MET A 151 17.16 14.35 -1.04
CA MET A 151 16.95 14.82 -2.41
C MET A 151 17.82 14.02 -3.38
N GLY A 152 17.26 13.63 -4.50
CA GLY A 152 17.93 12.84 -5.51
C GLY A 152 17.43 13.12 -6.92
N GLU A 153 17.70 12.20 -7.84
CA GLU A 153 17.19 12.25 -9.19
C GLU A 153 15.67 12.09 -9.21
N ASN A 154 15.03 12.64 -10.25
CA ASN A 154 13.59 12.54 -10.42
C ASN A 154 13.14 11.09 -10.61
N THR A 155 12.26 10.65 -9.74
CA THR A 155 11.55 9.38 -9.84
C THR A 155 10.13 9.66 -10.30
N GLU A 156 9.85 9.44 -11.59
CA GLU A 156 8.59 9.81 -12.23
C GLU A 156 7.37 9.11 -11.61
N ARG A 157 7.52 7.86 -11.18
CA ARG A 157 6.44 7.13 -10.49
C ARG A 157 6.84 6.80 -9.07
N LEU A 158 5.91 7.00 -8.15
CA LEU A 158 6.12 6.52 -6.78
C LEU A 158 6.52 5.05 -6.82
N THR A 159 7.66 4.75 -6.20
CA THR A 159 8.26 3.43 -6.18
C THR A 159 8.71 3.06 -4.78
N PHE A 160 8.34 1.88 -4.32
CA PHE A 160 8.94 1.25 -3.16
C PHE A 160 9.98 0.23 -3.59
N THR A 161 11.09 0.18 -2.86
CA THR A 161 12.12 -0.87 -2.99
C THR A 161 12.42 -1.45 -1.64
N ILE A 162 12.77 -2.74 -1.64
CA ILE A 162 13.24 -3.46 -0.46
C ILE A 162 14.59 -4.04 -0.84
N SER A 163 15.65 -3.68 -0.12
CA SER A 163 16.99 -4.23 -0.31
C SER A 163 17.42 -4.98 0.95
N ALA A 164 18.06 -6.14 0.75
CA ALA A 164 18.73 -6.84 1.83
C ALA A 164 20.13 -6.22 2.01
N GLU A 165 20.29 -5.38 3.03
CA GLU A 165 21.60 -4.77 3.34
C GLU A 165 22.60 -5.84 3.82
N ASN A 166 22.05 -6.88 4.43
CA ASN A 166 22.70 -8.13 4.79
C ASN A 166 21.62 -9.19 5.00
N ASN A 167 21.99 -10.38 5.45
CA ASN A 167 21.00 -11.46 5.67
C ASN A 167 20.10 -11.25 6.91
N LYS A 168 20.18 -10.14 7.61
CA LYS A 168 19.43 -9.85 8.85
C LYS A 168 18.62 -8.58 8.78
N VAL A 169 19.05 -7.61 7.98
CA VAL A 169 18.47 -6.26 7.93
C VAL A 169 18.06 -5.94 6.52
N ALA A 170 16.83 -5.48 6.37
CA ALA A 170 16.32 -4.90 5.14
C ALA A 170 16.29 -3.37 5.23
N LYS A 171 16.48 -2.71 4.09
CA LYS A 171 16.20 -1.30 3.91
C LYS A 171 14.99 -1.14 3.00
N VAL A 172 13.96 -0.51 3.50
CA VAL A 172 12.78 -0.11 2.74
C VAL A 172 12.96 1.33 2.30
N THR A 173 12.82 1.60 1.01
CA THR A 173 12.92 2.94 0.44
C THR A 173 11.67 3.27 -0.35
N MET A 174 11.09 4.45 -0.11
CA MET A 174 10.10 5.09 -0.97
C MET A 174 10.79 6.22 -1.75
N ALA A 175 10.56 6.26 -3.05
CA ALA A 175 11.05 7.32 -3.94
C ALA A 175 9.91 7.88 -4.78
N TRP A 176 9.77 9.21 -4.83
CA TRP A 176 8.82 9.89 -5.71
C TRP A 176 9.25 11.34 -5.93
N GLU A 177 9.10 11.84 -7.18
CA GLU A 177 9.66 13.12 -7.59
C GLU A 177 11.17 13.13 -7.31
N LYS A 178 11.68 14.09 -6.57
CA LYS A 178 13.10 14.19 -6.17
C LYS A 178 13.36 13.71 -4.74
N VAL A 179 12.36 13.18 -4.06
CA VAL A 179 12.47 12.82 -2.64
C VAL A 179 12.58 11.31 -2.49
N LYS A 180 13.51 10.89 -1.63
CA LYS A 180 13.66 9.52 -1.13
C LYS A 180 13.62 9.55 0.38
N ILE A 181 12.86 8.64 0.98
CA ILE A 181 12.92 8.32 2.41
C ILE A 181 13.21 6.84 2.58
N SER A 182 13.92 6.48 3.62
CA SER A 182 14.27 5.09 3.88
C SER A 182 14.23 4.78 5.36
N PHE A 183 13.92 3.53 5.68
CA PHE A 183 14.00 3.01 7.05
C PHE A 183 14.51 1.57 7.04
N MET A 184 15.04 1.15 8.19
CA MET A 184 15.63 -0.17 8.37
C MET A 184 14.64 -1.09 9.08
N VAL A 185 14.64 -2.35 8.67
CA VAL A 185 13.84 -3.44 9.26
C VAL A 185 14.80 -4.54 9.70
N ASP A 186 15.00 -4.70 11.00
CA ASP A 186 15.72 -5.84 11.55
C ASP A 186 14.78 -7.05 11.61
N THR A 187 15.14 -8.10 10.88
CA THR A 187 14.34 -9.33 10.79
C THR A 187 14.58 -10.29 11.96
N GLN A 188 15.35 -9.87 12.96
CA GLN A 188 15.58 -10.59 14.20
C GLN A 188 16.13 -12.01 14.00
N VAL A 189 17.04 -12.20 13.05
CA VAL A 189 17.58 -13.52 12.70
C VAL A 189 18.29 -14.17 13.89
N ASP A 190 19.08 -13.38 14.64
CA ASP A 190 19.86 -13.94 15.76
C ASP A 190 18.95 -14.44 16.88
N GLN A 191 17.90 -13.69 17.22
CA GLN A 191 16.91 -14.08 18.22
C GLN A 191 16.14 -15.33 17.80
N LYS A 192 15.78 -15.43 16.51
CA LYS A 192 15.10 -16.61 15.95
C LYS A 192 16.01 -17.84 15.96
N MET A 193 17.28 -17.66 15.60
CA MET A 193 18.29 -18.75 15.65
C MET A 193 18.51 -19.25 17.07
N GLU A 194 18.55 -18.35 18.05
CA GLU A 194 18.68 -18.75 19.46
C GLU A 194 17.46 -19.55 19.93
N GLY A 195 16.26 -19.14 19.54
CA GLY A 195 15.03 -19.88 19.83
C GLY A 195 15.04 -21.30 19.24
N PHE A 196 15.65 -21.51 18.07
CA PHE A 196 15.79 -22.86 17.52
C PHE A 196 16.79 -23.74 18.32
N LYS A 197 17.91 -23.19 18.78
CA LYS A 197 18.90 -23.94 19.59
C LYS A 197 18.33 -24.44 20.91
N THR A 198 17.39 -23.68 21.50
CA THR A 198 16.75 -24.04 22.77
C THR A 198 15.56 -24.96 22.62
N ALA A 199 15.10 -25.22 21.40
CA ALA A 199 13.99 -26.12 21.11
C ALA A 199 14.38 -27.58 20.90
N PHE A 200 15.68 -27.85 20.85
CA PHE A 200 16.31 -29.19 20.73
C PHE A 200 17.32 -29.44 21.86
#